data_a19ecc5e7ba1478b98161fb5d30d1c65
#
_entry.id   a19ecc5e7ba1478b98161fb5d30d1c65
#
_cell.length_a   1.000
_cell.length_b   1.000
_cell.length_c   1.000
_cell.angle_alpha   90.00
_cell.angle_beta   90.00
_cell.angle_gamma   90.00
#
_symmetry.space_group_name_H-M   'P 1'
#
loop_
_entity.id
_entity.type
_entity.pdbx_description
1 polymer ?
#
loop_
_entity_poly.entity_id
_entity_poly.type
_entity_poly.pdbx_seq_one_letter_code
_entity_poly.pdbx_strand_id
1 'polypeptide(L)'
;MKFLETPIIDAYVIEIEEINDERGFFSRAWDKKIFEEKKLNSNMVQCNISFNKKKGTLRGLHYQEKPFEEAKLVRCTNGSVYEVIVDLRKNSPTYKKWYGVELSSKEHNMIYVPEGCALGFQTLEDNTELFYQMSQYYKPEFSKGIKWNDESFKISWPLEVTVISKKDQTLPLFK
;
A
#
# COMPACT_ATOMS: atom_id res chain seq x y z
N MET A 1 -15.46 3.88 10.20
CA MET A 1 -14.46 3.14 9.38
C MET A 1 -14.65 1.66 9.63
N LYS A 2 -14.85 0.89 8.57
CA LYS A 2 -15.00 -0.56 8.60
C LYS A 2 -13.68 -1.21 8.16
N PHE A 3 -13.15 -2.11 8.97
CA PHE A 3 -11.90 -2.82 8.71
C PHE A 3 -12.22 -4.22 8.21
N LEU A 4 -11.83 -4.51 6.99
CA LEU A 4 -12.01 -5.81 6.33
C LEU A 4 -10.68 -6.57 6.40
N GLU A 5 -10.69 -7.76 6.97
CA GLU A 5 -9.52 -8.63 7.01
C GLU A 5 -9.06 -9.00 5.60
N THR A 6 -7.76 -9.13 5.43
CA THR A 6 -7.16 -9.61 4.19
C THR A 6 -6.51 -10.97 4.40
N PRO A 7 -6.12 -11.69 3.34
CA PRO A 7 -5.33 -12.92 3.46
C PRO A 7 -3.94 -12.71 4.10
N ILE A 8 -3.48 -11.46 4.25
CA ILE A 8 -2.24 -11.13 4.95
C ILE A 8 -2.60 -10.70 6.37
N ILE A 9 -2.06 -11.42 7.36
CA ILE A 9 -2.34 -11.12 8.77
C ILE A 9 -1.93 -9.67 9.13
N ASP A 10 -2.76 -9.00 9.91
CA ASP A 10 -2.64 -7.59 10.33
C ASP A 10 -2.75 -6.55 9.21
N ALA A 11 -2.99 -6.95 7.97
CA ALA A 11 -3.30 -6.03 6.87
C ALA A 11 -4.83 -5.93 6.68
N TYR A 12 -5.33 -4.70 6.47
CA TYR A 12 -6.76 -4.43 6.38
C TYR A 12 -7.08 -3.54 5.18
N VAL A 13 -8.11 -3.93 4.42
CA VAL A 13 -8.82 -2.95 3.59
C VAL A 13 -9.76 -2.16 4.49
N ILE A 14 -9.73 -0.84 4.37
CA ILE A 14 -10.52 0.06 5.21
C ILE A 14 -11.50 0.81 4.33
N GLU A 15 -12.78 0.62 4.60
CA GLU A 15 -13.87 1.38 4.00
C GLU A 15 -14.25 2.55 4.90
N ILE A 16 -14.51 3.71 4.32
CA ILE A 16 -15.02 4.86 5.05
C ILE A 16 -16.54 4.70 5.29
N GLU A 17 -17.02 5.35 6.33
CA GLU A 17 -18.47 5.47 6.61
C GLU A 17 -18.89 6.89 6.33
N GLU A 18 -19.66 7.06 5.27
CA GLU A 18 -20.09 8.36 4.79
C GLU A 18 -21.27 8.90 5.58
N ILE A 19 -21.19 10.17 5.97
CA ILE A 19 -22.30 10.95 6.51
C ILE A 19 -22.74 11.89 5.40
N ASN A 20 -23.83 11.52 4.73
CA ASN A 20 -24.31 12.20 3.53
C ASN A 20 -25.25 13.36 3.88
N ASP A 21 -25.12 14.49 3.16
CA ASP A 21 -26.07 15.61 3.14
C ASP A 21 -26.17 16.21 1.73
N GLU A 22 -26.89 17.33 1.57
CA GLU A 22 -27.09 18.01 0.29
C GLU A 22 -25.81 18.53 -0.36
N ARG A 23 -24.71 18.65 0.37
CA ARG A 23 -23.39 19.12 -0.13
C ARG A 23 -22.50 17.97 -0.60
N GLY A 24 -22.85 16.71 -0.31
CA GLY A 24 -22.06 15.52 -0.54
C GLY A 24 -21.94 14.69 0.74
N PHE A 25 -20.74 14.28 1.11
CA PHE A 25 -20.53 13.51 2.34
C PHE A 25 -19.35 14.05 3.15
N PHE A 26 -19.39 13.76 4.45
CA PHE A 26 -18.26 13.84 5.36
C PHE A 26 -17.91 12.45 5.85
N SER A 27 -16.61 12.12 5.94
CA SER A 27 -16.17 10.86 6.54
C SER A 27 -14.83 11.04 7.22
N ARG A 28 -14.58 10.19 8.23
CA ARG A 28 -13.28 10.08 8.86
C ARG A 28 -12.44 9.05 8.15
N ALA A 29 -11.27 9.45 7.62
CA ALA A 29 -10.37 8.59 6.90
C ALA A 29 -9.27 7.98 7.78
N TRP A 30 -8.96 8.61 8.94
CA TRP A 30 -8.01 8.11 9.92
C TRP A 30 -8.34 8.63 11.32
N ASP A 31 -8.16 7.78 12.32
CA ASP A 31 -8.33 8.14 13.73
C ASP A 31 -7.38 7.31 14.58
N LYS A 32 -6.47 7.97 15.27
CA LYS A 32 -5.43 7.35 16.08
C LYS A 32 -6.00 6.34 17.10
N LYS A 33 -7.06 6.73 17.79
CA LYS A 33 -7.69 5.91 18.84
C LYS A 33 -8.26 4.61 18.26
N ILE A 34 -8.95 4.68 17.11
CA ILE A 34 -9.53 3.50 16.45
C ILE A 34 -8.43 2.53 16.03
N PHE A 35 -7.30 3.04 15.49
CA PHE A 35 -6.17 2.18 15.12
C PHE A 35 -5.52 1.54 16.36
N GLU A 36 -5.37 2.27 17.46
CA GLU A 36 -4.85 1.74 18.74
C GLU A 36 -5.77 0.66 19.33
N GLU A 37 -7.08 0.85 19.31
CA GLU A 37 -8.07 -0.13 19.75
C GLU A 37 -7.98 -1.44 18.93
N LYS A 38 -7.61 -1.32 17.65
CA LYS A 38 -7.35 -2.46 16.77
C LYS A 38 -5.92 -3.02 16.89
N LYS A 39 -5.09 -2.47 17.77
CA LYS A 39 -3.68 -2.84 17.96
C LYS A 39 -2.82 -2.64 16.70
N LEU A 40 -3.20 -1.69 15.85
CA LEU A 40 -2.44 -1.29 14.67
C LEU A 40 -1.49 -0.13 15.03
N ASN A 41 -0.36 -0.04 14.34
CA ASN A 41 0.55 1.08 14.54
C ASN A 41 -0.13 2.37 14.04
N SER A 42 -0.44 3.26 14.98
CA SER A 42 -1.10 4.54 14.73
C SER A 42 -0.13 5.73 14.71
N ASN A 43 1.17 5.50 14.86
CA ASN A 43 2.18 6.54 14.95
C ASN A 43 2.59 7.05 13.55
N MET A 44 1.66 7.65 12.82
CA MET A 44 1.92 8.18 11.48
C MET A 44 2.76 9.47 11.56
N VAL A 45 4.01 9.41 11.07
CA VAL A 45 5.00 10.48 11.18
C VAL A 45 5.33 11.18 9.88
N GLN A 46 5.04 10.55 8.74
CA GLN A 46 5.24 11.12 7.40
C GLN A 46 4.03 10.87 6.49
N CYS A 47 3.74 11.84 5.63
CA CYS A 47 2.75 11.70 4.56
C CYS A 47 3.41 12.04 3.22
N ASN A 48 3.02 11.32 2.17
CA ASN A 48 3.56 11.52 0.84
C ASN A 48 2.45 11.48 -0.22
N ILE A 49 2.70 12.16 -1.34
CA ILE A 49 1.89 12.08 -2.55
C ILE A 49 2.70 11.41 -3.63
N SER A 50 2.09 10.47 -4.36
CA SER A 50 2.64 9.85 -5.55
C SER A 50 1.73 10.11 -6.74
N PHE A 51 2.12 11.03 -7.63
CA PHE A 51 1.40 11.29 -8.87
C PHE A 51 1.99 10.48 -10.03
N ASN A 52 1.13 9.87 -10.84
CA ASN A 52 1.49 8.97 -11.93
C ASN A 52 0.72 9.36 -13.19
N LYS A 53 1.44 9.80 -14.22
CA LYS A 53 0.85 10.34 -15.45
C LYS A 53 0.15 9.30 -16.33
N LYS A 54 0.62 8.04 -16.28
CA LYS A 54 0.23 7.00 -17.23
C LYS A 54 -0.36 5.78 -16.56
N LYS A 55 -1.45 5.27 -17.13
CA LYS A 55 -2.00 3.94 -16.88
C LYS A 55 -0.93 2.87 -17.09
N GLY A 56 -0.92 1.84 -16.24
CA GLY A 56 0.08 0.77 -16.27
C GLY A 56 1.44 1.16 -15.68
N THR A 57 1.55 2.35 -15.03
CA THR A 57 2.76 2.71 -14.26
C THR A 57 2.88 1.78 -13.06
N LEU A 58 4.05 1.14 -12.93
CA LEU A 58 4.36 0.25 -11.80
C LEU A 58 5.43 0.89 -10.91
N ARG A 59 5.22 0.84 -9.59
CA ARG A 59 6.19 1.19 -8.56
C ARG A 59 6.25 0.10 -7.50
N GLY A 60 7.44 -0.35 -7.19
CA GLY A 60 7.65 -1.35 -6.14
C GLY A 60 8.40 -2.59 -6.62
N LEU A 61 8.45 -3.60 -5.76
CA LEU A 61 7.94 -3.64 -4.38
C LEU A 61 8.94 -2.99 -3.43
N HIS A 62 8.47 -2.14 -2.51
CA HIS A 62 9.33 -1.39 -1.60
C HIS A 62 8.99 -1.69 -0.13
N TYR A 63 10.01 -1.69 0.72
CA TYR A 63 9.91 -1.79 2.19
C TYR A 63 11.13 -1.17 2.85
N GLN A 64 11.06 -0.92 4.14
CA GLN A 64 12.26 -0.65 4.96
C GLN A 64 12.53 -1.86 5.84
N GLU A 65 13.82 -2.19 5.99
CA GLU A 65 14.25 -3.27 6.86
C GLU A 65 14.53 -2.80 8.29
N LYS A 66 14.61 -3.75 9.21
CA LYS A 66 14.92 -3.47 10.62
C LYS A 66 16.18 -2.61 10.78
N PRO A 67 16.15 -1.68 11.76
CA PRO A 67 15.10 -1.40 12.73
C PRO A 67 14.11 -0.29 12.30
N PHE A 68 14.02 0.03 11.02
CA PHE A 68 13.22 1.13 10.45
C PHE A 68 12.01 0.65 9.62
N GLU A 69 11.49 -0.53 9.94
CA GLU A 69 10.26 -1.02 9.32
C GLU A 69 9.12 -0.02 9.52
N GLU A 70 8.29 0.14 8.51
CA GLU A 70 7.14 1.05 8.56
C GLU A 70 5.83 0.34 8.27
N ALA A 71 4.78 0.70 9.02
CA ALA A 71 3.42 0.50 8.57
C ALA A 71 3.02 1.64 7.63
N LYS A 72 2.12 1.34 6.71
CA LYS A 72 1.59 2.33 5.74
C LYS A 72 0.07 2.31 5.72
N LEU A 73 -0.53 3.49 5.61
CA LEU A 73 -1.94 3.65 5.26
C LEU A 73 -2.01 4.35 3.91
N VAL A 74 -2.51 3.65 2.90
CA VAL A 74 -2.51 4.09 1.50
C VAL A 74 -3.92 4.27 0.98
N ARG A 75 -4.17 5.34 0.24
CA ARG A 75 -5.41 5.59 -0.48
C ARG A 75 -5.15 6.20 -1.85
N CYS A 76 -6.03 5.92 -2.80
CA CYS A 76 -6.06 6.62 -4.07
C CYS A 76 -6.91 7.89 -3.91
N THR A 77 -6.35 9.06 -4.27
CA THR A 77 -7.03 10.37 -4.21
C THR A 77 -7.52 10.84 -5.56
N ASN A 78 -6.97 10.27 -6.64
CA ASN A 78 -7.46 10.48 -8.01
C ASN A 78 -7.20 9.24 -8.86
N GLY A 79 -8.18 8.78 -9.63
CA GLY A 79 -8.09 7.58 -10.45
C GLY A 79 -8.18 6.29 -9.62
N SER A 80 -7.49 5.24 -10.08
CA SER A 80 -7.46 3.94 -9.40
C SER A 80 -6.12 3.23 -9.58
N VAL A 81 -5.78 2.37 -8.60
CA VAL A 81 -4.57 1.53 -8.59
C VAL A 81 -4.90 0.11 -8.16
N TYR A 82 -4.12 -0.83 -8.66
CA TYR A 82 -4.02 -2.17 -8.08
C TYR A 82 -2.83 -2.18 -7.12
N GLU A 83 -3.12 -2.21 -5.82
CA GLU A 83 -2.11 -2.22 -4.75
C GLU A 83 -1.80 -3.66 -4.38
N VAL A 84 -0.51 -3.99 -4.20
CA VAL A 84 -0.02 -5.33 -3.88
C VAL A 84 0.82 -5.30 -2.62
N ILE A 85 0.48 -6.17 -1.66
CA ILE A 85 1.25 -6.40 -0.42
C ILE A 85 1.88 -7.78 -0.50
N VAL A 86 3.14 -7.89 -0.05
CA VAL A 86 3.83 -9.17 0.15
C VAL A 86 4.32 -9.26 1.59
N ASP A 87 3.96 -10.30 2.31
CA ASP A 87 4.43 -10.53 3.68
C ASP A 87 5.85 -11.10 3.70
N LEU A 88 6.80 -10.31 4.21
CA LEU A 88 8.21 -10.70 4.33
C LEU A 88 8.60 -11.11 5.76
N ARG A 89 7.66 -11.13 6.69
CA ARG A 89 7.87 -11.47 8.11
C ARG A 89 8.08 -12.97 8.26
N LYS A 90 9.32 -13.41 8.49
CA LYS A 90 9.70 -14.84 8.53
C LYS A 90 8.89 -15.70 9.51
N ASN A 91 8.42 -15.10 10.62
CA ASN A 91 7.63 -15.77 11.65
C ASN A 91 6.11 -15.62 11.45
N SER A 92 5.67 -14.99 10.38
CA SER A 92 4.26 -14.82 10.07
C SER A 92 3.64 -16.10 9.47
N PRO A 93 2.41 -16.45 9.82
CA PRO A 93 1.69 -17.54 9.17
C PRO A 93 1.37 -17.25 7.69
N THR A 94 1.52 -16.00 7.28
CA THR A 94 1.34 -15.56 5.89
C THR A 94 2.66 -15.21 5.19
N TYR A 95 3.80 -15.62 5.74
CA TYR A 95 5.11 -15.43 5.13
C TYR A 95 5.14 -15.85 3.65
N LYS A 96 5.67 -14.99 2.80
CA LYS A 96 5.72 -15.13 1.32
C LYS A 96 4.36 -15.14 0.61
N LYS A 97 3.26 -14.99 1.31
CA LYS A 97 1.97 -14.76 0.65
C LYS A 97 1.87 -13.31 0.19
N TRP A 98 1.09 -13.10 -0.86
CA TRP A 98 0.75 -11.77 -1.33
C TRP A 98 -0.77 -11.60 -1.45
N TYR A 99 -1.19 -10.36 -1.45
CA TYR A 99 -2.57 -9.95 -1.65
C TYR A 99 -2.61 -8.69 -2.51
N GLY A 100 -3.53 -8.66 -3.47
CA GLY A 100 -3.76 -7.51 -4.32
C GLY A 100 -5.18 -6.99 -4.16
N VAL A 101 -5.34 -5.67 -4.17
CA VAL A 101 -6.62 -4.99 -4.04
C VAL A 101 -6.66 -3.73 -4.90
N GLU A 102 -7.81 -3.42 -5.46
CA GLU A 102 -8.05 -2.14 -6.13
C GLU A 102 -8.39 -1.06 -5.09
N LEU A 103 -7.65 0.05 -5.15
CA LEU A 103 -7.96 1.29 -4.43
C LEU A 103 -8.38 2.34 -5.43
N SER A 104 -9.49 3.01 -5.18
CA SER A 104 -9.98 4.03 -6.10
C SER A 104 -10.46 5.30 -5.36
N SER A 105 -10.35 6.42 -6.04
CA SER A 105 -10.88 7.70 -5.54
C SER A 105 -12.41 7.72 -5.49
N LYS A 106 -13.08 6.81 -6.18
CA LYS A 106 -14.56 6.68 -6.18
C LYS A 106 -15.06 5.91 -4.96
N GLU A 107 -14.36 4.84 -4.62
CA GLU A 107 -14.73 3.98 -3.47
C GLU A 107 -14.19 4.55 -2.15
N HIS A 108 -13.26 5.50 -2.20
CA HIS A 108 -12.59 6.09 -1.02
C HIS A 108 -11.98 5.07 -0.06
N ASN A 109 -11.76 3.83 -0.55
CA ASN A 109 -11.16 2.75 0.22
C ASN A 109 -9.67 2.96 0.42
N MET A 110 -9.14 2.34 1.45
CA MET A 110 -7.74 2.41 1.85
C MET A 110 -7.20 1.03 2.17
N ILE A 111 -5.89 0.90 2.20
CA ILE A 111 -5.24 -0.30 2.72
C ILE A 111 -4.27 0.08 3.84
N TYR A 112 -4.36 -0.63 4.96
CA TYR A 112 -3.36 -0.64 6.00
C TYR A 112 -2.41 -1.81 5.79
N VAL A 113 -1.13 -1.51 5.69
CA VAL A 113 -0.04 -2.47 5.48
C VAL A 113 0.82 -2.48 6.73
N PRO A 114 0.98 -3.61 7.44
CA PRO A 114 1.79 -3.68 8.65
C PRO A 114 3.29 -3.64 8.32
N GLU A 115 4.10 -3.39 9.36
CA GLU A 115 5.55 -3.45 9.29
C GLU A 115 6.03 -4.82 8.79
N GLY A 116 7.14 -4.84 8.06
CA GLY A 116 7.75 -6.05 7.53
C GLY A 116 7.06 -6.62 6.29
N CYS A 117 6.13 -5.87 5.70
CA CYS A 117 5.56 -6.18 4.40
C CYS A 117 6.16 -5.29 3.30
N ALA A 118 6.36 -5.85 2.12
CA ALA A 118 6.68 -5.07 0.93
C ALA A 118 5.40 -4.62 0.22
N LEU A 119 5.45 -3.44 -0.38
CA LEU A 119 4.32 -2.80 -1.03
C LEU A 119 4.69 -2.32 -2.43
N GLY A 120 3.78 -2.47 -3.38
CA GLY A 120 3.89 -1.91 -4.71
C GLY A 120 2.53 -1.77 -5.36
N PHE A 121 2.45 -0.96 -6.41
CA PHE A 121 1.19 -0.75 -7.11
C PHE A 121 1.35 -0.62 -8.62
N GLN A 122 0.26 -0.85 -9.32
CA GLN A 122 0.11 -0.54 -10.75
C GLN A 122 -1.09 0.38 -10.95
N THR A 123 -0.90 1.50 -11.66
CA THR A 123 -2.01 2.41 -11.97
C THR A 123 -2.96 1.81 -13.00
N LEU A 124 -4.26 1.95 -12.76
CA LEU A 124 -5.33 1.45 -13.64
C LEU A 124 -5.88 2.54 -14.57
N GLU A 125 -5.55 3.80 -14.27
CA GLU A 125 -5.97 4.98 -15.04
C GLU A 125 -4.79 5.94 -15.25
N ASP A 126 -4.92 6.85 -16.23
CA ASP A 126 -3.99 7.99 -16.39
C ASP A 126 -4.21 9.01 -15.26
N ASN A 127 -3.17 9.79 -14.94
CA ASN A 127 -3.19 10.86 -13.94
C ASN A 127 -3.60 10.40 -12.54
N THR A 128 -3.25 9.18 -12.17
CA THR A 128 -3.59 8.58 -10.87
C THR A 128 -2.71 9.15 -9.77
N GLU A 129 -3.33 9.50 -8.64
CA GLU A 129 -2.66 10.02 -7.45
C GLU A 129 -2.94 9.17 -6.23
N LEU A 130 -1.89 8.84 -5.48
CA LEU A 130 -1.98 8.22 -4.18
C LEU A 130 -1.51 9.19 -3.11
N PHE A 131 -2.18 9.15 -1.97
CA PHE A 131 -1.73 9.73 -0.71
C PHE A 131 -1.48 8.59 0.27
N TYR A 132 -0.33 8.60 0.94
CA TYR A 132 -0.03 7.59 1.94
C TYR A 132 0.70 8.15 3.15
N GLN A 133 0.40 7.56 4.30
CA GLN A 133 1.00 7.86 5.59
C GLN A 133 1.93 6.72 5.99
N MET A 134 3.01 7.05 6.68
CA MET A 134 4.03 6.10 7.14
C MET A 134 4.25 6.23 8.64
N SER A 135 4.40 5.09 9.31
CA SER A 135 4.63 5.05 10.77
C SER A 135 6.11 5.29 11.15
N GLN A 136 7.00 5.33 10.18
CA GLN A 136 8.42 5.56 10.37
C GLN A 136 8.95 6.59 9.38
N TYR A 137 9.98 7.32 9.76
CA TYR A 137 10.71 8.21 8.85
C TYR A 137 11.41 7.43 7.74
N TYR A 138 11.40 8.00 6.54
CA TYR A 138 12.14 7.41 5.43
C TYR A 138 13.65 7.41 5.72
N LYS A 139 14.26 6.24 5.61
CA LYS A 139 15.70 5.99 5.80
C LYS A 139 16.27 5.35 4.55
N PRO A 140 16.96 6.12 3.69
CA PRO A 140 17.50 5.61 2.42
C PRO A 140 18.34 4.35 2.57
N GLU A 141 19.14 4.25 3.63
CA GLU A 141 20.06 3.15 3.91
C GLU A 141 19.34 1.83 4.19
N PHE A 142 18.11 1.92 4.74
CA PHE A 142 17.25 0.79 5.08
C PHE A 142 16.14 0.57 4.05
N SER A 143 16.00 1.48 3.08
CA SER A 143 15.04 1.32 1.99
C SER A 143 15.48 0.23 1.04
N LYS A 144 14.70 -0.83 0.94
CA LYS A 144 14.93 -2.00 0.10
C LYS A 144 13.77 -2.20 -0.86
N GLY A 145 13.98 -3.12 -1.78
CA GLY A 145 12.93 -3.54 -2.69
C GLY A 145 13.16 -4.94 -3.21
N ILE A 146 12.10 -5.49 -3.77
CA ILE A 146 12.07 -6.78 -4.46
C ILE A 146 11.54 -6.56 -5.85
N LYS A 147 12.09 -7.30 -6.80
CA LYS A 147 11.66 -7.21 -8.20
C LYS A 147 10.18 -7.53 -8.34
N TRP A 148 9.43 -6.68 -9.01
CA TRP A 148 7.97 -6.75 -9.16
C TRP A 148 7.44 -8.03 -9.80
N ASN A 149 8.25 -8.69 -10.63
CA ASN A 149 7.94 -9.95 -11.31
C ASN A 149 8.79 -11.13 -10.79
N ASP A 150 9.11 -11.13 -9.51
CA ASP A 150 9.84 -12.23 -8.88
C ASP A 150 8.99 -13.50 -8.88
N GLU A 151 9.53 -14.57 -9.47
CA GLU A 151 8.88 -15.89 -9.58
C GLU A 151 8.56 -16.54 -8.22
N SER A 152 9.23 -16.10 -7.14
CA SER A 152 8.95 -16.59 -5.79
C SER A 152 7.55 -16.23 -5.31
N PHE A 153 6.94 -15.17 -5.86
CA PHE A 153 5.62 -14.69 -5.47
C PHE A 153 4.56 -14.91 -6.54
N LYS A 154 4.94 -14.93 -7.83
CA LYS A 154 4.03 -15.08 -8.98
C LYS A 154 2.86 -14.09 -8.92
N ILE A 155 3.18 -12.83 -8.65
CA ILE A 155 2.17 -11.76 -8.57
C ILE A 155 1.50 -11.58 -9.94
N SER A 156 0.18 -11.63 -9.95
CA SER A 156 -0.62 -11.36 -11.15
C SER A 156 -0.95 -9.86 -11.22
N TRP A 157 -0.22 -9.12 -12.02
CA TRP A 157 -0.52 -7.72 -12.31
C TRP A 157 -1.62 -7.61 -13.36
N PRO A 158 -2.61 -6.70 -13.17
CA PRO A 158 -3.80 -6.66 -14.05
C PRO A 158 -3.52 -6.12 -15.46
N LEU A 159 -2.43 -5.37 -15.65
CA LEU A 159 -2.09 -4.73 -16.91
C LEU A 159 -0.64 -5.00 -17.30
N GLU A 160 -0.32 -4.80 -18.58
CA GLU A 160 1.06 -4.69 -19.02
C GLU A 160 1.72 -3.45 -18.37
N VAL A 161 3.00 -3.57 -18.01
CA VAL A 161 3.76 -2.47 -17.41
C VAL A 161 4.15 -1.49 -18.52
N THR A 162 3.60 -0.28 -18.48
CA THR A 162 3.88 0.77 -19.47
C THR A 162 5.03 1.69 -19.04
N VAL A 163 5.13 1.95 -17.74
CA VAL A 163 6.17 2.81 -17.13
C VAL A 163 6.66 2.18 -15.84
N ILE A 164 7.97 2.07 -15.71
CA ILE A 164 8.64 1.63 -14.47
C ILE A 164 9.99 2.33 -14.36
N SER A 165 10.40 2.73 -13.16
CA SER A 165 11.69 3.40 -12.95
C SER A 165 12.87 2.45 -13.20
N LYS A 166 14.03 2.99 -13.63
CA LYS A 166 15.27 2.19 -13.73
C LYS A 166 15.62 1.52 -12.41
N LYS A 167 15.40 2.20 -11.28
CA LYS A 167 15.61 1.65 -9.95
C LYS A 167 14.76 0.40 -9.74
N ASP A 168 13.47 0.46 -10.00
CA ASP A 168 12.54 -0.65 -9.75
C ASP A 168 12.78 -1.82 -10.72
N GLN A 169 13.20 -1.55 -11.96
CA GLN A 169 13.60 -2.59 -12.91
C GLN A 169 14.79 -3.42 -12.42
N THR A 170 15.71 -2.81 -11.68
CA THR A 170 16.97 -3.41 -11.23
C THR A 170 16.93 -3.92 -9.78
N LEU A 171 15.77 -3.87 -9.12
CA LEU A 171 15.61 -4.43 -7.79
C LEU A 171 16.00 -5.93 -7.78
N PRO A 172 16.59 -6.41 -6.68
CA PRO A 172 17.01 -7.81 -6.56
C PRO A 172 15.79 -8.75 -6.51
N LEU A 173 16.03 -10.01 -6.86
CA LEU A 173 15.11 -11.10 -6.53
C LEU A 173 15.13 -11.35 -5.03
N PHE A 174 14.03 -11.85 -4.51
CA PHE A 174 13.89 -12.26 -3.11
C PHE A 174 14.77 -13.49 -2.83
N LYS A 175 15.50 -13.46 -1.70
CA LYS A 175 16.40 -14.55 -1.27
C LYS A 175 15.90 -15.25 -0.02
#